data_252e965d0f8a23874a489edbd9b9a546
#
_entry.id   252e965d0f8a23874a489edbd9b9a546
#
_cell.length_a   1.000
_cell.length_b   1.000
_cell.length_c   1.000
_cell.angle_alpha   90.00
_cell.angle_beta   90.00
_cell.angle_gamma   90.00
#
_symmetry.space_group_name_H-M   'P 1'
#
loop_
_entity.id
_entity.type
_entity.pdbx_description
1 polymer ?
#
loop_
_entity_poly.entity_id
_entity_poly.type
_entity_poly.pdbx_seq_one_letter_code
_entity_poly.pdbx_strand_id
1 'polypeptide(L)'
;MCFIAKAGAPLAAALLLAGCATGPTQYETRALDPDQQAVVASKPAALQPLYQDLFEEGRRNEVLNLMEIGAAAFHQGHYDLSKAALDRAIANIESVYADNEAAHRARSLWYEEGEKDFKGEPYERSMVFYYRGLLFLRDGDYGNARASFISGLLQDAFAEEEQNTTDFASLIYLAGWSAKLAGSDTLAEQHFEEYRRFRPDGPVPAADHNTLVIAETGTAPRKLADGVGHYELVYRRGKRIRAQGAELMHGGDSVALFPVEDVFFQASTRGGRTVDRIIEGKVQFKKNTQATGDVLTAASGNSAVAGLSMAAGGGLAAGFHTVTAIGVAAQGLSARSRTEADTRYWHRLPDGLHVTTMRLAPGAGPLQVRFLDDTSQPLPDGTETVPVHFDDRGNGLAFASSRPTEEGKPL
;
A
#
# COMPACT_ATOMS: atom_id res chain seq x y z
N MET A 1 -39.47 58.42 -50.68
CA MET A 1 -38.19 57.76 -50.71
C MET A 1 -37.95 57.14 -49.32
N CYS A 2 -38.26 55.88 -49.21
CA CYS A 2 -38.22 55.17 -47.95
C CYS A 2 -36.91 54.29 -47.88
N PHE A 3 -36.05 54.54 -46.93
CA PHE A 3 -34.92 53.69 -46.67
C PHE A 3 -35.28 52.71 -45.55
N ILE A 4 -35.38 51.43 -45.92
CA ILE A 4 -35.53 50.32 -45.00
C ILE A 4 -34.11 49.81 -44.65
N ALA A 5 -33.69 50.04 -43.44
CA ALA A 5 -32.45 49.45 -42.89
C ALA A 5 -32.73 48.03 -42.45
N LYS A 6 -31.99 47.05 -43.04
CA LYS A 6 -31.96 45.68 -42.61
C LYS A 6 -31.10 45.53 -41.32
N ALA A 7 -31.76 45.26 -40.22
CA ALA A 7 -31.11 44.73 -39.04
C ALA A 7 -31.33 43.21 -39.04
N GLY A 8 -30.25 42.46 -39.28
CA GLY A 8 -30.27 41.02 -39.28
C GLY A 8 -28.90 40.47 -38.89
N ALA A 9 -28.87 39.75 -37.80
CA ALA A 9 -27.86 38.89 -37.25
C ALA A 9 -26.71 39.54 -36.43
N PRO A 10 -26.78 39.33 -35.13
CA PRO A 10 -25.86 38.39 -34.52
C PRO A 10 -26.52 37.62 -33.37
N LEU A 11 -27.31 36.62 -33.64
CA LEU A 11 -27.87 35.73 -32.58
C LEU A 11 -27.43 34.28 -32.70
N ALA A 12 -26.58 33.97 -33.69
CA ALA A 12 -26.13 32.58 -33.94
C ALA A 12 -24.76 32.23 -33.36
N ALA A 13 -24.00 33.19 -32.80
CA ALA A 13 -22.64 32.93 -32.27
C ALA A 13 -22.57 32.67 -30.76
N ALA A 14 -23.67 32.85 -30.01
CA ALA A 14 -23.68 32.71 -28.55
C ALA A 14 -24.05 31.29 -28.05
N LEU A 15 -24.43 30.37 -28.96
CA LEU A 15 -24.91 29.03 -28.59
C LEU A 15 -23.86 27.91 -28.70
N LEU A 16 -22.60 28.22 -29.07
CA LEU A 16 -21.54 27.23 -29.25
C LEU A 16 -20.50 27.21 -28.13
N LEU A 17 -20.66 28.01 -27.07
CA LEU A 17 -19.72 28.02 -25.90
C LEU A 17 -20.31 27.37 -24.63
N ALA A 18 -21.47 26.75 -24.69
CA ALA A 18 -22.00 25.92 -23.60
C ALA A 18 -21.59 24.47 -23.72
N GLY A 19 -20.38 24.19 -24.26
CA GLY A 19 -19.79 22.90 -24.40
C GLY A 19 -18.82 22.61 -23.24
N CYS A 20 -19.29 21.79 -22.31
CA CYS A 20 -18.47 20.89 -21.49
C CYS A 20 -17.46 21.50 -20.52
N ALA A 21 -17.94 22.20 -19.50
CA ALA A 21 -17.33 22.11 -18.20
C ALA A 21 -17.98 20.92 -17.44
N THR A 22 -17.73 19.71 -17.87
CA THR A 22 -17.94 18.55 -16.99
C THR A 22 -16.74 18.53 -16.08
N GLY A 23 -16.87 19.14 -14.90
CA GLY A 23 -15.95 18.95 -13.79
C GLY A 23 -15.82 17.45 -13.46
N PRO A 24 -14.82 17.05 -12.65
CA PRO A 24 -14.69 15.66 -12.20
C PRO A 24 -16.04 15.22 -11.66
N THR A 25 -16.45 14.00 -11.99
CA THR A 25 -17.71 13.42 -11.52
C THR A 25 -17.71 13.51 -9.99
N GLN A 26 -18.47 14.45 -9.45
CA GLN A 26 -18.65 14.58 -8.01
C GLN A 26 -19.53 13.41 -7.60
N TYR A 27 -18.93 12.40 -6.94
CA TYR A 27 -19.72 11.30 -6.39
C TYR A 27 -20.56 11.85 -5.25
N GLU A 28 -21.87 11.58 -5.33
CA GLU A 28 -22.81 11.97 -4.29
C GLU A 28 -22.51 11.14 -3.03
N THR A 29 -22.07 11.80 -1.98
CA THR A 29 -22.02 11.23 -0.65
C THR A 29 -23.45 11.06 -0.14
N ARG A 30 -23.72 9.96 0.56
CA ARG A 30 -25.04 9.67 1.12
C ARG A 30 -25.12 10.28 2.51
N ALA A 31 -26.22 10.94 2.82
CA ALA A 31 -26.50 11.31 4.20
C ALA A 31 -26.70 10.04 5.05
N LEU A 32 -26.12 10.03 6.25
CA LEU A 32 -26.27 8.91 7.19
C LEU A 32 -27.71 8.85 7.69
N ASP A 33 -28.26 7.63 7.74
CA ASP A 33 -29.50 7.37 8.45
C ASP A 33 -29.30 7.39 9.99
N PRO A 34 -30.37 7.44 10.80
CA PRO A 34 -30.25 7.50 12.26
C PRO A 34 -29.50 6.33 12.89
N ASP A 35 -29.61 5.12 12.32
CA ASP A 35 -28.92 3.93 12.84
C ASP A 35 -27.41 4.04 12.55
N GLN A 36 -27.04 4.49 11.37
CA GLN A 36 -25.65 4.75 11.00
C GLN A 36 -25.03 5.86 11.87
N GLN A 37 -25.77 6.95 12.12
CA GLN A 37 -25.32 8.02 13.03
C GLN A 37 -25.08 7.47 14.44
N ALA A 38 -25.96 6.61 14.95
CA ALA A 38 -25.78 5.96 16.25
C ALA A 38 -24.53 5.06 16.27
N VAL A 39 -24.28 4.32 15.19
CA VAL A 39 -23.06 3.50 15.06
C VAL A 39 -21.83 4.39 15.09
N VAL A 40 -21.76 5.47 14.30
CA VAL A 40 -20.64 6.42 14.31
C VAL A 40 -20.43 6.99 15.71
N ALA A 41 -21.47 7.49 16.35
CA ALA A 41 -21.38 8.07 17.69
C ALA A 41 -20.90 7.06 18.78
N SER A 42 -21.09 5.76 18.55
CA SER A 42 -20.62 4.71 19.46
C SER A 42 -19.11 4.41 19.36
N LYS A 43 -18.43 4.96 18.35
CA LYS A 43 -17.01 4.69 18.11
C LYS A 43 -16.11 5.66 18.88
N PRO A 44 -14.84 5.29 19.16
CA PRO A 44 -13.84 6.22 19.67
C PRO A 44 -13.80 7.49 18.81
N ALA A 45 -13.68 8.66 19.44
CA ALA A 45 -13.76 9.96 18.75
C ALA A 45 -12.83 10.07 17.53
N ALA A 46 -11.59 9.57 17.65
CA ALA A 46 -10.61 9.60 16.57
C ALA A 46 -10.96 8.68 15.38
N LEU A 47 -11.85 7.70 15.57
CA LEU A 47 -12.31 6.79 14.51
C LEU A 47 -13.65 7.22 13.90
N GLN A 48 -14.41 8.10 14.54
CA GLN A 48 -15.73 8.52 14.06
C GLN A 48 -15.71 9.06 12.62
N PRO A 49 -14.75 9.93 12.21
CA PRO A 49 -14.71 10.41 10.84
C PRO A 49 -14.54 9.26 9.82
N LEU A 50 -13.71 8.26 10.13
CA LEU A 50 -13.50 7.11 9.23
C LEU A 50 -14.75 6.22 9.10
N TYR A 51 -15.51 6.06 10.19
CA TYR A 51 -16.80 5.36 10.14
C TYR A 51 -17.88 6.19 9.41
N GLN A 52 -17.81 7.52 9.49
CA GLN A 52 -18.67 8.40 8.71
C GLN A 52 -18.39 8.22 7.22
N ASP A 53 -17.12 8.31 6.80
CA ASP A 53 -16.71 8.08 5.41
C ASP A 53 -17.15 6.71 4.89
N LEU A 54 -17.05 5.65 5.72
CA LEU A 54 -17.49 4.30 5.37
C LEU A 54 -18.97 4.26 4.95
N PHE A 55 -19.84 5.00 5.64
CA PHE A 55 -21.27 5.04 5.33
C PHE A 55 -21.61 6.02 4.21
N GLU A 56 -20.98 7.20 4.19
CA GLU A 56 -21.23 8.25 3.18
C GLU A 56 -20.75 7.82 1.79
N GLU A 57 -19.59 7.20 1.68
CA GLU A 57 -19.01 6.77 0.41
C GLU A 57 -19.52 5.41 -0.07
N GLY A 58 -20.07 4.62 0.87
CA GLY A 58 -20.74 3.37 0.59
C GLY A 58 -19.87 2.33 -0.09
N ARG A 59 -20.50 1.46 -0.91
CA ARG A 59 -19.86 0.27 -1.49
C ARG A 59 -18.64 0.57 -2.35
N ARG A 60 -18.64 1.72 -3.03
CA ARG A 60 -17.56 2.11 -3.94
C ARG A 60 -16.20 2.18 -3.23
N ASN A 61 -16.16 2.71 -2.01
CA ASN A 61 -14.95 2.87 -1.21
C ASN A 61 -14.94 2.00 0.05
N GLU A 62 -15.88 1.06 0.18
CA GLU A 62 -16.03 0.25 1.39
C GLU A 62 -14.74 -0.45 1.80
N VAL A 63 -14.02 -1.08 0.86
CA VAL A 63 -12.75 -1.76 1.16
C VAL A 63 -11.70 -0.76 1.62
N LEU A 64 -11.57 0.39 0.94
CA LEU A 64 -10.62 1.43 1.33
C LEU A 64 -10.89 1.95 2.74
N ASN A 65 -12.16 2.30 3.02
CA ASN A 65 -12.54 2.82 4.33
C ASN A 65 -12.38 1.79 5.45
N LEU A 66 -12.63 0.50 5.16
CA LEU A 66 -12.34 -0.58 6.11
C LEU A 66 -10.85 -0.76 6.37
N MET A 67 -9.99 -0.62 5.35
CA MET A 67 -8.54 -0.62 5.50
C MET A 67 -8.07 0.56 6.35
N GLU A 68 -8.60 1.77 6.09
CA GLU A 68 -8.30 2.98 6.88
C GLU A 68 -8.71 2.82 8.35
N ILE A 69 -9.92 2.31 8.62
CA ILE A 69 -10.40 2.00 9.98
C ILE A 69 -9.50 0.94 10.62
N GLY A 70 -9.19 -0.13 9.90
CA GLY A 70 -8.38 -1.24 10.39
C GLY A 70 -7.01 -0.78 10.89
N ALA A 71 -6.27 -0.02 10.08
CA ALA A 71 -4.96 0.49 10.46
C ALA A 71 -5.07 1.55 11.57
N ALA A 72 -6.03 2.49 11.49
CA ALA A 72 -6.21 3.52 12.52
C ALA A 72 -6.53 2.89 13.88
N ALA A 73 -7.43 1.94 13.91
CA ALA A 73 -7.79 1.22 15.12
C ALA A 73 -6.62 0.39 15.68
N PHE A 74 -5.81 -0.23 14.82
CA PHE A 74 -4.59 -0.94 15.20
C PHE A 74 -3.61 -0.01 15.93
N HIS A 75 -3.26 1.11 15.30
CA HIS A 75 -2.31 2.08 15.86
C HIS A 75 -2.80 2.73 17.16
N GLN A 76 -4.12 2.84 17.35
CA GLN A 76 -4.73 3.39 18.55
C GLN A 76 -4.99 2.34 19.64
N GLY A 77 -4.63 1.08 19.43
CA GLY A 77 -4.84 -0.01 20.38
C GLY A 77 -6.29 -0.52 20.46
N HIS A 78 -7.16 -0.10 19.54
CA HIS A 78 -8.55 -0.60 19.45
C HIS A 78 -8.61 -1.90 18.64
N TYR A 79 -7.93 -2.93 19.12
CA TYR A 79 -7.65 -4.15 18.36
C TYR A 79 -8.91 -4.90 17.90
N ASP A 80 -9.99 -4.91 18.67
CA ASP A 80 -11.23 -5.58 18.26
C ASP A 80 -11.93 -4.86 17.10
N LEU A 81 -11.86 -3.52 17.07
CA LEU A 81 -12.36 -2.73 15.94
C LEU A 81 -11.48 -2.94 14.71
N SER A 82 -10.16 -3.03 14.91
CA SER A 82 -9.22 -3.34 13.84
C SER A 82 -9.49 -4.72 13.22
N LYS A 83 -9.64 -5.77 14.06
CA LYS A 83 -10.00 -7.13 13.60
C LYS A 83 -11.28 -7.12 12.77
N ALA A 84 -12.35 -6.51 13.29
CA ALA A 84 -13.64 -6.48 12.61
C ALA A 84 -13.57 -5.75 11.25
N ALA A 85 -12.83 -4.64 11.16
CA ALA A 85 -12.68 -3.89 9.94
C ALA A 85 -11.84 -4.67 8.91
N LEU A 86 -10.70 -5.23 9.32
CA LEU A 86 -9.82 -5.99 8.43
C LEU A 86 -10.46 -7.29 7.95
N ASP A 87 -11.18 -8.03 8.82
CA ASP A 87 -11.88 -9.26 8.42
C ASP A 87 -12.97 -8.96 7.38
N ARG A 88 -13.68 -7.85 7.52
CA ARG A 88 -14.66 -7.41 6.51
C ARG A 88 -13.99 -6.94 5.22
N ALA A 89 -12.84 -6.25 5.30
CA ALA A 89 -12.07 -5.88 4.12
C ALA A 89 -11.58 -7.12 3.35
N ILE A 90 -11.03 -8.13 4.06
CA ILE A 90 -10.59 -9.40 3.48
C ILE A 90 -11.75 -10.11 2.77
N ALA A 91 -12.91 -10.26 3.44
CA ALA A 91 -14.07 -10.90 2.84
C ALA A 91 -14.53 -10.20 1.54
N ASN A 92 -14.49 -8.87 1.52
CA ASN A 92 -14.83 -8.09 0.33
C ASN A 92 -13.78 -8.20 -0.78
N ILE A 93 -12.49 -8.28 -0.44
CA ILE A 93 -11.40 -8.51 -1.40
C ILE A 93 -11.56 -9.90 -2.03
N GLU A 94 -11.69 -10.94 -1.20
CA GLU A 94 -11.79 -12.32 -1.67
C GLU A 94 -13.05 -12.58 -2.52
N SER A 95 -14.15 -11.89 -2.22
CA SER A 95 -15.41 -12.02 -2.98
C SER A 95 -15.27 -11.69 -4.47
N VAL A 96 -14.28 -10.86 -4.84
CA VAL A 96 -14.01 -10.46 -6.23
C VAL A 96 -13.25 -11.53 -7.00
N TYR A 97 -12.46 -12.33 -6.28
CA TYR A 97 -11.70 -13.42 -6.87
C TYR A 97 -12.51 -14.72 -6.95
N ALA A 98 -13.71 -14.73 -6.35
CA ALA A 98 -14.66 -15.83 -6.56
C ALA A 98 -15.05 -15.89 -8.04
N ASP A 99 -15.08 -17.10 -8.60
CA ASP A 99 -15.43 -17.35 -10.00
C ASP A 99 -16.95 -17.25 -10.21
N ASN A 100 -17.46 -16.01 -10.27
CA ASN A 100 -18.87 -15.74 -10.53
C ASN A 100 -19.05 -14.56 -11.52
N GLU A 101 -20.25 -14.49 -12.14
CA GLU A 101 -20.59 -13.44 -13.11
C GLU A 101 -20.47 -12.01 -12.57
N ALA A 102 -20.67 -11.79 -11.26
CA ALA A 102 -20.53 -10.46 -10.65
C ALA A 102 -19.06 -10.05 -10.56
N ALA A 103 -18.16 -11.00 -10.26
CA ALA A 103 -16.72 -10.79 -10.28
C ALA A 103 -16.20 -10.54 -11.71
N HIS A 104 -16.75 -11.26 -12.72
CA HIS A 104 -16.44 -10.99 -14.13
C HIS A 104 -16.88 -9.59 -14.57
N ARG A 105 -18.04 -9.12 -14.13
CA ARG A 105 -18.52 -7.75 -14.39
C ARG A 105 -17.65 -6.70 -13.69
N ALA A 106 -17.19 -6.95 -12.48
CA ALA A 106 -16.28 -6.06 -11.76
C ALA A 106 -14.90 -5.94 -12.44
N ARG A 107 -14.48 -6.99 -13.17
CA ARG A 107 -13.24 -7.03 -13.95
C ARG A 107 -13.38 -6.51 -15.39
N SER A 108 -14.61 -6.23 -15.87
CA SER A 108 -14.81 -5.85 -17.26
C SER A 108 -14.18 -4.49 -17.59
N LEU A 109 -13.46 -4.44 -18.71
CA LEU A 109 -12.77 -3.24 -19.24
C LEU A 109 -13.70 -2.07 -19.63
N TRP A 110 -15.03 -2.25 -19.51
CA TRP A 110 -16.01 -1.28 -19.98
C TRP A 110 -16.44 -0.24 -18.96
N TYR A 111 -16.03 -0.39 -17.69
CA TYR A 111 -16.31 0.59 -16.66
C TYR A 111 -15.11 1.50 -16.45
N GLU A 112 -15.33 2.79 -16.33
CA GLU A 112 -14.31 3.74 -15.92
C GLU A 112 -13.68 3.28 -14.59
N GLU A 113 -12.36 3.25 -14.48
CA GLU A 113 -11.70 2.73 -13.28
C GLU A 113 -12.11 3.48 -12.00
N GLY A 114 -12.33 4.79 -12.10
CA GLY A 114 -12.81 5.61 -11.00
C GLY A 114 -14.24 5.31 -10.53
N GLU A 115 -15.06 4.60 -11.33
CA GLU A 115 -16.42 4.18 -10.96
C GLU A 115 -16.48 2.80 -10.34
N LYS A 116 -15.41 2.01 -10.46
CA LYS A 116 -15.34 0.65 -9.89
C LYS A 116 -15.26 0.70 -8.36
N ASP A 117 -15.78 -0.35 -7.73
CA ASP A 117 -15.53 -0.61 -6.32
C ASP A 117 -14.02 -0.72 -6.08
N PHE A 118 -13.51 0.02 -5.11
CA PHE A 118 -12.10 -0.08 -4.72
C PHE A 118 -11.81 -1.46 -4.14
N LYS A 119 -10.73 -2.10 -4.60
CA LYS A 119 -10.29 -3.43 -4.14
C LYS A 119 -8.87 -3.44 -3.60
N GLY A 120 -8.17 -2.35 -3.72
CA GLY A 120 -6.76 -2.22 -3.39
C GLY A 120 -5.84 -2.78 -4.47
N GLU A 121 -4.66 -2.23 -4.56
CA GLU A 121 -3.56 -2.79 -5.34
C GLU A 121 -2.98 -4.03 -4.62
N PRO A 122 -2.20 -4.89 -5.30
CA PRO A 122 -1.61 -6.08 -4.66
C PRO A 122 -0.90 -5.78 -3.34
N TYR A 123 -0.03 -4.76 -3.30
CA TYR A 123 0.68 -4.37 -2.08
C TYR A 123 -0.26 -3.90 -0.94
N GLU A 124 -1.34 -3.19 -1.27
CA GLU A 124 -2.34 -2.77 -0.28
C GLU A 124 -3.08 -3.98 0.30
N ARG A 125 -3.47 -4.94 -0.56
CA ARG A 125 -4.09 -6.18 -0.11
C ARG A 125 -3.15 -7.00 0.78
N SER A 126 -1.87 -7.12 0.39
CA SER A 126 -0.85 -7.79 1.21
C SER A 126 -0.72 -7.16 2.59
N MET A 127 -0.78 -5.82 2.67
CA MET A 127 -0.73 -5.09 3.94
C MET A 127 -2.00 -5.27 4.80
N VAL A 128 -3.17 -5.58 4.23
CA VAL A 128 -4.35 -5.99 5.03
C VAL A 128 -4.03 -7.26 5.83
N PHE A 129 -3.45 -8.25 5.16
CA PHE A 129 -3.05 -9.51 5.79
C PHE A 129 -1.87 -9.34 6.76
N TYR A 130 -0.97 -8.37 6.50
CA TYR A 130 0.08 -7.98 7.45
C TYR A 130 -0.52 -7.54 8.79
N TYR A 131 -1.38 -6.54 8.81
CA TYR A 131 -2.01 -6.07 10.05
C TYR A 131 -2.87 -7.16 10.70
N ARG A 132 -3.60 -7.93 9.91
CA ARG A 132 -4.41 -9.02 10.46
C ARG A 132 -3.55 -10.12 11.08
N GLY A 133 -2.43 -10.45 10.45
CA GLY A 133 -1.44 -11.39 10.98
C GLY A 133 -0.81 -10.92 12.29
N LEU A 134 -0.51 -9.61 12.42
CA LEU A 134 -0.01 -9.04 13.67
C LEU A 134 -1.03 -9.14 14.81
N LEU A 135 -2.32 -8.99 14.52
CA LEU A 135 -3.38 -9.17 15.50
C LEU A 135 -3.47 -10.63 15.98
N PHE A 136 -3.29 -11.61 15.09
CA PHE A 136 -3.19 -13.01 15.46
C PHE A 136 -1.93 -13.31 16.28
N LEU A 137 -0.77 -12.74 15.91
CA LEU A 137 0.46 -12.86 16.72
C LEU A 137 0.24 -12.32 18.14
N ARG A 138 -0.40 -11.17 18.24
CA ARG A 138 -0.73 -10.54 19.53
C ARG A 138 -1.61 -11.44 20.38
N ASP A 139 -2.56 -12.13 19.78
CA ASP A 139 -3.47 -13.04 20.47
C ASP A 139 -2.85 -14.42 20.77
N GLY A 140 -1.57 -14.67 20.39
CA GLY A 140 -0.91 -15.96 20.54
C GLY A 140 -1.40 -17.05 19.57
N ASP A 141 -2.17 -16.66 18.56
CA ASP A 141 -2.68 -17.55 17.51
C ASP A 141 -1.71 -17.61 16.33
N TYR A 142 -0.60 -18.29 16.53
CA TYR A 142 0.49 -18.36 15.56
C TYR A 142 0.12 -19.11 14.28
N GLY A 143 -0.83 -20.05 14.36
CA GLY A 143 -1.31 -20.78 13.20
C GLY A 143 -2.03 -19.84 12.21
N ASN A 144 -2.98 -19.07 12.71
CA ASN A 144 -3.70 -18.09 11.90
C ASN A 144 -2.83 -16.88 11.53
N ALA A 145 -1.87 -16.49 12.37
CA ALA A 145 -0.88 -15.47 12.03
C ALA A 145 -0.08 -15.87 10.79
N ARG A 146 0.50 -17.08 10.80
CA ARG A 146 1.23 -17.62 9.64
C ARG A 146 0.34 -17.72 8.40
N ALA A 147 -0.88 -18.25 8.55
CA ALA A 147 -1.81 -18.36 7.45
C ALA A 147 -2.14 -16.98 6.84
N SER A 148 -2.33 -15.97 7.68
CA SER A 148 -2.56 -14.59 7.24
C SER A 148 -1.38 -14.04 6.42
N PHE A 149 -0.15 -14.18 6.91
CA PHE A 149 1.03 -13.72 6.17
C PHE A 149 1.20 -14.45 4.84
N ILE A 150 0.95 -15.75 4.77
CA ILE A 150 0.96 -16.52 3.52
C ILE A 150 -0.15 -16.02 2.56
N SER A 151 -1.35 -15.75 3.08
CA SER A 151 -2.42 -15.17 2.27
C SER A 151 -2.05 -13.81 1.69
N GLY A 152 -1.32 -12.99 2.45
CA GLY A 152 -0.75 -11.73 1.97
C GLY A 152 0.24 -11.92 0.82
N LEU A 153 1.12 -12.93 0.92
CA LEU A 153 2.04 -13.30 -0.16
C LEU A 153 1.29 -13.72 -1.44
N LEU A 154 0.18 -14.45 -1.29
CA LEU A 154 -0.66 -14.82 -2.43
C LEU A 154 -1.29 -13.60 -3.12
N GLN A 155 -1.65 -12.54 -2.37
CA GLN A 155 -2.16 -11.30 -2.98
C GLN A 155 -1.11 -10.60 -3.83
N ASP A 156 0.15 -10.66 -3.43
CA ASP A 156 1.29 -10.15 -4.21
C ASP A 156 1.54 -10.98 -5.48
N ALA A 157 1.41 -12.31 -5.39
CA ALA A 157 1.59 -13.23 -6.51
C ALA A 157 0.50 -13.11 -7.60
N PHE A 158 -0.68 -12.56 -7.31
CA PHE A 158 -1.74 -12.30 -8.28
C PHE A 158 -1.52 -11.06 -9.15
N ALA A 159 -0.36 -10.42 -9.10
CA ALA A 159 0.06 -9.47 -10.11
C ALA A 159 0.11 -10.17 -11.50
N GLU A 160 -0.47 -9.56 -12.52
CA GLU A 160 -0.82 -10.18 -13.81
C GLU A 160 0.35 -10.73 -14.64
N GLU A 161 1.60 -10.66 -14.18
CA GLU A 161 2.77 -11.11 -14.92
C GLU A 161 3.53 -12.22 -14.17
N GLU A 162 3.80 -13.34 -14.85
CA GLU A 162 4.60 -14.49 -14.37
C GLU A 162 6.02 -14.13 -13.88
N GLN A 163 6.51 -12.93 -14.20
CA GLN A 163 7.84 -12.44 -13.79
C GLN A 163 7.86 -11.93 -12.36
N ASN A 164 6.72 -11.73 -11.74
CA ASN A 164 6.60 -11.17 -10.41
C ASN A 164 6.53 -12.30 -9.39
N THR A 165 7.69 -12.85 -9.04
CA THR A 165 7.77 -13.75 -7.89
C THR A 165 7.49 -12.96 -6.61
N THR A 166 6.72 -13.56 -5.72
CA THR A 166 6.41 -13.05 -4.40
C THR A 166 7.70 -12.69 -3.67
N ASP A 167 7.94 -11.40 -3.41
CA ASP A 167 9.15 -10.92 -2.74
C ASP A 167 8.88 -10.03 -1.53
N PHE A 168 7.65 -10.07 -1.01
CA PHE A 168 7.26 -9.34 0.18
C PHE A 168 7.98 -9.93 1.41
N ALA A 169 9.26 -9.53 1.58
CA ALA A 169 10.18 -10.15 2.52
C ALA A 169 9.71 -10.09 3.98
N SER A 170 8.99 -9.03 4.36
CA SER A 170 8.42 -8.90 5.69
C SER A 170 7.39 -9.98 6.01
N LEU A 171 6.54 -10.33 5.04
CA LEU A 171 5.53 -11.37 5.24
C LEU A 171 6.16 -12.77 5.36
N ILE A 172 7.20 -13.04 4.56
CA ILE A 172 7.98 -14.29 4.66
C ILE A 172 8.64 -14.39 6.04
N TYR A 173 9.28 -13.31 6.49
CA TYR A 173 9.90 -13.24 7.81
C TYR A 173 8.89 -13.49 8.93
N LEU A 174 7.73 -12.84 8.87
CA LEU A 174 6.67 -12.96 9.89
C LEU A 174 6.01 -14.35 9.87
N ALA A 175 5.91 -14.99 8.70
CA ALA A 175 5.47 -16.38 8.61
C ALA A 175 6.47 -17.33 9.30
N GLY A 176 7.78 -17.10 9.10
CA GLY A 176 8.84 -17.83 9.79
C GLY A 176 8.82 -17.60 11.30
N TRP A 177 8.65 -16.35 11.74
CA TRP A 177 8.50 -16.02 13.16
C TRP A 177 7.30 -16.73 13.79
N SER A 178 6.15 -16.71 13.11
CA SER A 178 4.94 -17.42 13.56
C SER A 178 5.15 -18.93 13.69
N ALA A 179 5.83 -19.54 12.70
CA ALA A 179 6.16 -20.97 12.72
C ALA A 179 7.10 -21.31 13.89
N LYS A 180 8.11 -20.47 14.16
CA LYS A 180 9.03 -20.60 15.30
C LYS A 180 8.26 -20.59 16.64
N LEU A 181 7.38 -19.60 16.83
CA LEU A 181 6.58 -19.49 18.05
C LEU A 181 5.56 -20.63 18.21
N ALA A 182 5.12 -21.23 17.11
CA ALA A 182 4.30 -22.42 17.09
C ALA A 182 5.08 -23.72 17.40
N GLY A 183 6.40 -23.66 17.55
CA GLY A 183 7.27 -24.83 17.75
C GLY A 183 7.49 -25.67 16.49
N SER A 184 7.33 -25.09 15.31
CA SER A 184 7.54 -25.75 14.01
C SER A 184 8.88 -25.34 13.40
N ASP A 185 9.98 -25.79 14.01
CA ASP A 185 11.35 -25.34 13.66
C ASP A 185 11.69 -25.56 12.20
N THR A 186 11.40 -26.73 11.63
CA THR A 186 11.64 -27.01 10.20
C THR A 186 10.93 -26.02 9.29
N LEU A 187 9.69 -25.67 9.61
CA LEU A 187 8.90 -24.74 8.81
C LEU A 187 9.42 -23.31 8.98
N ALA A 188 9.83 -22.94 10.18
CA ALA A 188 10.46 -21.65 10.45
C ALA A 188 11.75 -21.50 9.64
N GLU A 189 12.60 -22.54 9.62
CA GLU A 189 13.85 -22.55 8.86
C GLU A 189 13.59 -22.39 7.35
N GLN A 190 12.61 -23.09 6.78
CA GLN A 190 12.22 -22.94 5.37
C GLN A 190 11.83 -21.50 5.03
N HIS A 191 11.02 -20.85 5.86
CA HIS A 191 10.66 -19.46 5.66
C HIS A 191 11.85 -18.51 5.80
N PHE A 192 12.76 -18.75 6.76
CA PHE A 192 13.94 -17.90 6.91
C PHE A 192 14.97 -18.12 5.80
N GLU A 193 15.07 -19.31 5.23
CA GLU A 193 15.86 -19.56 4.02
C GLU A 193 15.29 -18.81 2.81
N GLU A 194 13.97 -18.84 2.63
CA GLU A 194 13.28 -18.06 1.59
C GLU A 194 13.49 -16.56 1.81
N TYR A 195 13.32 -16.06 3.03
CA TYR A 195 13.57 -14.67 3.38
C TYR A 195 14.98 -14.21 3.01
N ARG A 196 16.02 -15.01 3.29
CA ARG A 196 17.40 -14.68 2.95
C ARG A 196 17.66 -14.56 1.44
N ARG A 197 16.84 -15.14 0.59
CA ARG A 197 16.96 -14.96 -0.87
C ARG A 197 16.64 -13.51 -1.26
N PHE A 198 15.74 -12.87 -0.55
CA PHE A 198 15.36 -11.47 -0.80
C PHE A 198 16.13 -10.47 0.08
N ARG A 199 16.60 -10.93 1.23
CA ARG A 199 17.37 -10.12 2.20
C ARG A 199 18.59 -10.93 2.69
N PRO A 200 19.66 -11.04 1.88
CA PRO A 200 20.83 -11.85 2.22
C PRO A 200 21.49 -11.47 3.53
N ASP A 201 21.51 -10.16 3.85
CA ASP A 201 22.09 -9.62 5.09
C ASP A 201 21.06 -9.51 6.22
N GLY A 202 19.84 -9.95 5.98
CA GLY A 202 18.74 -9.85 6.93
C GLY A 202 18.94 -10.82 8.11
N PRO A 203 18.82 -10.32 9.35
CA PRO A 203 18.95 -11.18 10.52
C PRO A 203 17.78 -12.15 10.61
N VAL A 204 18.05 -13.34 11.13
CA VAL A 204 17.01 -14.28 11.55
C VAL A 204 16.99 -14.36 13.08
N PRO A 205 15.82 -14.68 13.68
CA PRO A 205 15.72 -14.79 15.13
C PRO A 205 16.64 -15.84 15.72
N ALA A 206 17.32 -15.54 16.81
CA ALA A 206 18.03 -16.56 17.59
C ALA A 206 17.03 -17.55 18.21
N ALA A 207 17.53 -18.76 18.52
CA ALA A 207 16.66 -19.85 19.02
C ALA A 207 15.90 -19.46 20.29
N ASP A 208 16.53 -18.71 21.19
CA ASP A 208 15.97 -18.28 22.47
C ASP A 208 15.18 -16.97 22.41
N HIS A 209 15.14 -16.28 21.28
CA HIS A 209 14.35 -15.07 21.12
C HIS A 209 12.84 -15.38 21.18
N ASN A 210 12.13 -14.62 22.01
CA ASN A 210 10.68 -14.75 22.22
C ASN A 210 9.91 -13.44 21.97
N THR A 211 10.60 -12.35 21.68
CA THR A 211 9.97 -11.05 21.50
C THR A 211 10.33 -10.46 20.14
N LEU A 212 9.30 -10.04 19.41
CA LEU A 212 9.39 -9.33 18.14
C LEU A 212 9.13 -7.85 18.37
N VAL A 213 10.01 -7.01 17.85
CA VAL A 213 9.86 -5.55 17.83
C VAL A 213 9.71 -5.12 16.37
N ILE A 214 8.64 -4.41 16.08
CA ILE A 214 8.35 -3.87 14.75
C ILE A 214 8.29 -2.34 14.85
N ALA A 215 8.89 -1.66 13.87
CA ALA A 215 8.74 -0.21 13.71
C ALA A 215 8.30 0.11 12.28
N GLU A 216 7.26 0.91 12.17
CA GLU A 216 6.78 1.50 10.91
C GLU A 216 7.32 2.91 10.73
N THR A 217 7.88 3.18 9.55
CA THR A 217 8.43 4.50 9.22
C THR A 217 7.77 5.12 8.01
N GLY A 218 7.71 6.46 8.00
CA GLY A 218 7.24 7.23 6.86
C GLY A 218 5.73 7.17 6.63
N THR A 219 5.33 7.49 5.42
CA THR A 219 3.92 7.59 5.01
C THR A 219 3.67 6.82 3.71
N ALA A 220 2.42 6.45 3.47
CA ALA A 220 2.01 5.63 2.33
C ALA A 220 2.56 6.10 0.98
N PRO A 221 2.90 5.16 0.09
CA PRO A 221 3.10 5.44 -1.32
C PRO A 221 1.88 6.16 -1.90
N ARG A 222 2.09 7.20 -2.69
CA ARG A 222 1.02 7.98 -3.30
C ARG A 222 0.75 7.51 -4.71
N LYS A 223 -0.51 7.27 -5.05
CA LYS A 223 -0.99 7.04 -6.42
C LYS A 223 -1.35 8.36 -7.07
N LEU A 224 -0.78 8.64 -8.21
CA LEU A 224 -1.02 9.86 -8.99
C LEU A 224 -1.36 9.47 -10.42
N ALA A 225 -2.21 10.28 -11.07
CA ALA A 225 -2.45 10.19 -12.49
C ALA A 225 -1.45 11.10 -13.22
N ASP A 226 -0.79 10.59 -14.26
CA ASP A 226 0.16 11.31 -15.08
C ASP A 226 -0.12 11.07 -16.58
N GLY A 227 0.68 11.72 -17.45
CA GLY A 227 0.52 11.64 -18.89
C GLY A 227 -0.54 12.59 -19.47
N VAL A 228 -0.57 12.68 -20.81
CA VAL A 228 -1.57 13.49 -21.52
C VAL A 228 -2.92 12.80 -21.40
N GLY A 229 -3.82 13.40 -20.61
CA GLY A 229 -5.16 12.86 -20.33
C GLY A 229 -5.27 12.07 -19.02
N HIS A 230 -4.22 12.03 -18.19
CA HIS A 230 -4.22 11.41 -16.86
C HIS A 230 -4.57 9.90 -16.86
N TYR A 231 -4.10 9.15 -17.84
CA TYR A 231 -4.38 7.72 -17.98
C TYR A 231 -3.34 6.82 -17.30
N GLU A 232 -2.13 7.35 -17.04
CA GLU A 232 -1.04 6.57 -16.46
C GLU A 232 -1.03 6.71 -14.95
N LEU A 233 -0.97 5.59 -14.23
CA LEU A 233 -0.75 5.57 -12.79
C LEU A 233 0.75 5.69 -12.51
N VAL A 234 1.09 6.62 -11.65
CA VAL A 234 2.45 6.84 -11.19
C VAL A 234 2.49 6.78 -9.68
N TYR A 235 3.42 5.97 -9.16
CA TYR A 235 3.66 5.90 -7.73
C TYR A 235 4.77 6.87 -7.32
N ARG A 236 4.59 7.54 -6.19
CA ARG A 236 5.56 8.43 -5.54
C ARG A 236 5.65 8.08 -4.07
N ARG A 237 6.83 8.18 -3.50
CA ARG A 237 6.96 8.09 -2.04
C ARG A 237 6.07 9.10 -1.35
N GLY A 238 5.69 8.80 -0.13
CA GLY A 238 4.94 9.69 0.73
C GLY A 238 5.59 11.07 0.85
N LYS A 239 4.81 12.05 1.26
CA LYS A 239 5.34 13.40 1.52
C LYS A 239 5.88 13.49 2.94
N ARG A 240 6.95 14.28 3.11
CA ARG A 240 7.52 14.64 4.44
C ARG A 240 7.95 13.40 5.25
N ILE A 241 8.59 12.45 4.58
CA ILE A 241 9.21 11.33 5.28
C ILE A 241 10.44 11.87 6.00
N ARG A 242 10.38 11.90 7.33
CA ARG A 242 11.54 12.25 8.19
C ARG A 242 12.16 10.98 8.77
N ALA A 243 11.33 10.06 9.28
CA ALA A 243 11.76 8.78 9.81
C ALA A 243 12.01 7.77 8.67
N GLN A 244 13.24 7.28 8.56
CA GLN A 244 13.65 6.31 7.55
C GLN A 244 14.34 5.08 8.17
N GLY A 245 14.58 5.11 9.47
CA GLY A 245 15.13 4.00 10.25
C GLY A 245 14.59 4.03 11.65
N ALA A 246 14.89 2.97 12.40
CA ALA A 246 14.56 2.87 13.81
C ALA A 246 15.64 2.09 14.55
N GLU A 247 15.83 2.42 15.83
CA GLU A 247 16.67 1.68 16.75
C GLU A 247 15.95 1.44 18.07
N LEU A 248 16.22 0.29 18.68
CA LEU A 248 15.73 -0.09 19.99
C LEU A 248 16.76 0.31 21.04
N MET A 249 16.32 1.05 22.05
CA MET A 249 17.11 1.38 23.23
C MET A 249 16.83 0.33 24.30
N HIS A 250 17.83 -0.43 24.69
CA HIS A 250 17.69 -1.46 25.72
C HIS A 250 18.98 -1.64 26.52
N GLY A 251 18.90 -1.63 27.86
CA GLY A 251 20.05 -1.88 28.75
C GLY A 251 21.19 -0.85 28.66
N GLY A 252 20.97 0.30 28.08
CA GLY A 252 21.99 1.33 27.83
C GLY A 252 22.63 1.25 26.43
N ASP A 253 22.35 0.21 25.69
CA ASP A 253 22.78 0.03 24.30
C ASP A 253 21.66 0.38 23.31
N SER A 254 22.04 0.62 22.07
CA SER A 254 21.10 0.75 20.96
C SER A 254 21.29 -0.38 19.96
N VAL A 255 20.19 -0.95 19.48
CA VAL A 255 20.15 -1.99 18.44
C VAL A 255 19.33 -1.48 17.26
N ALA A 256 19.95 -1.33 16.10
CA ALA A 256 19.24 -0.94 14.89
C ALA A 256 18.21 -2.01 14.52
N LEU A 257 17.00 -1.57 14.21
CA LEU A 257 16.00 -2.44 13.58
C LEU A 257 16.35 -2.62 12.11
N PHE A 258 16.33 -3.84 11.64
CA PHE A 258 16.62 -4.16 10.25
C PHE A 258 15.47 -3.74 9.34
N PRO A 259 15.72 -2.97 8.25
CA PRO A 259 14.69 -2.59 7.28
C PRO A 259 14.28 -3.81 6.45
N VAL A 260 13.21 -4.48 6.88
CA VAL A 260 12.75 -5.74 6.28
C VAL A 260 11.93 -5.51 5.02
N GLU A 261 11.25 -4.35 4.90
CA GLU A 261 10.41 -4.03 3.73
C GLU A 261 10.45 -2.57 3.35
N ASP A 262 10.36 -2.33 2.05
CA ASP A 262 10.12 -1.03 1.42
C ASP A 262 8.76 -1.09 0.72
N VAL A 263 7.73 -0.52 1.35
CA VAL A 263 6.35 -0.55 0.85
C VAL A 263 6.21 0.26 -0.45
N PHE A 264 7.00 1.32 -0.62
CA PHE A 264 7.02 2.06 -1.88
C PHE A 264 7.61 1.21 -3.02
N PHE A 265 8.64 0.41 -2.74
CA PHE A 265 9.17 -0.54 -3.73
C PHE A 265 8.08 -1.52 -4.16
N GLN A 266 7.34 -2.09 -3.22
CA GLN A 266 6.22 -2.99 -3.52
C GLN A 266 5.12 -2.30 -4.33
N ALA A 267 4.76 -1.06 -3.99
CA ALA A 267 3.79 -0.27 -4.74
C ALA A 267 4.25 0.04 -6.17
N SER A 268 5.52 0.43 -6.36
CA SER A 268 6.03 0.94 -7.62
C SER A 268 6.45 -0.15 -8.62
N THR A 269 6.76 -1.36 -8.13
CA THR A 269 7.26 -2.45 -8.98
C THR A 269 6.22 -3.52 -9.27
N ARG A 270 5.11 -3.59 -8.49
CA ARG A 270 4.18 -4.71 -8.52
C ARG A 270 2.70 -4.34 -8.57
N GLY A 271 2.38 -3.14 -9.00
CA GLY A 271 0.99 -2.68 -9.09
C GLY A 271 0.12 -3.38 -10.14
N GLY A 272 0.52 -4.56 -10.67
CA GLY A 272 -0.26 -5.31 -11.66
C GLY A 272 -0.33 -4.63 -13.03
N ARG A 273 0.44 -3.59 -13.25
CA ARG A 273 0.58 -2.89 -14.54
C ARG A 273 2.04 -2.84 -14.91
N THR A 274 2.34 -2.95 -16.20
CA THR A 274 3.68 -2.72 -16.72
C THR A 274 4.18 -1.41 -16.16
N VAL A 275 5.19 -1.47 -15.33
CA VAL A 275 5.75 -0.27 -14.68
C VAL A 275 6.42 0.56 -15.76
N ASP A 276 5.70 1.52 -16.27
CA ASP A 276 6.22 2.37 -17.33
C ASP A 276 7.37 3.25 -16.86
N ARG A 277 7.59 3.42 -15.56
CA ARG A 277 8.77 4.17 -15.08
C ARG A 277 9.01 4.02 -13.59
N ILE A 278 10.13 3.47 -13.25
CA ILE A 278 10.83 3.78 -12.01
C ILE A 278 11.28 5.24 -12.13
N ILE A 279 10.41 6.16 -11.74
CA ILE A 279 10.73 7.57 -11.79
C ILE A 279 11.57 7.89 -10.56
N GLU A 280 12.86 8.16 -10.83
CA GLU A 280 13.79 8.97 -10.04
C GLU A 280 13.48 9.05 -8.53
N GLY A 281 13.33 7.93 -7.91
CA GLY A 281 13.45 7.82 -6.48
C GLY A 281 14.49 6.76 -6.27
N LYS A 282 15.75 7.17 -6.14
CA LYS A 282 16.78 6.26 -5.66
C LYS A 282 16.20 5.53 -4.47
N VAL A 283 15.95 4.24 -4.64
CA VAL A 283 15.56 3.35 -3.55
C VAL A 283 16.62 3.51 -2.47
N GLN A 284 16.31 4.27 -1.44
CA GLN A 284 17.25 4.56 -0.35
C GLN A 284 17.35 3.38 0.63
N PHE A 285 16.99 2.18 0.21
CA PHE A 285 17.38 0.96 0.91
C PHE A 285 18.92 0.85 1.08
N LYS A 286 19.64 1.79 0.48
CA LYS A 286 21.06 1.72 0.14
C LYS A 286 22.03 2.08 1.24
N LYS A 287 21.63 2.71 2.33
CA LYS A 287 22.64 3.19 3.28
C LYS A 287 22.96 2.24 4.43
N ASN A 288 22.14 1.25 4.69
CA ASN A 288 22.42 0.30 5.78
C ASN A 288 22.78 -1.14 5.34
N THR A 289 22.80 -1.42 4.02
CA THR A 289 23.26 -2.69 3.49
C THR A 289 24.21 -2.43 2.32
N GLN A 290 25.51 -2.46 2.58
CA GLN A 290 26.55 -2.26 1.57
C GLN A 290 26.59 -3.32 0.45
N ALA A 291 25.79 -4.39 0.56
CA ALA A 291 25.85 -5.54 -0.34
C ALA A 291 24.84 -5.51 -1.51
N THR A 292 23.83 -4.66 -1.52
CA THR A 292 22.86 -4.59 -2.63
C THR A 292 23.22 -3.57 -3.73
N GLY A 293 24.42 -2.97 -3.63
CA GLY A 293 24.88 -1.94 -4.56
C GLY A 293 25.01 -2.39 -6.00
N ASP A 294 25.36 -3.64 -6.26
CA ASP A 294 25.80 -4.09 -7.59
C ASP A 294 24.67 -4.63 -8.47
N VAL A 295 23.58 -5.12 -7.91
CA VAL A 295 22.46 -5.66 -8.70
C VAL A 295 21.52 -4.55 -9.19
N LEU A 296 21.33 -3.49 -8.40
CA LEU A 296 20.46 -2.36 -8.76
C LEU A 296 21.13 -1.33 -9.68
N THR A 297 22.46 -1.23 -9.68
CA THR A 297 23.20 -0.40 -10.63
C THR A 297 23.19 -0.97 -12.06
N ALA A 298 23.05 -2.29 -12.21
CA ALA A 298 22.92 -2.92 -13.52
C ALA A 298 21.55 -2.66 -14.17
N ALA A 299 20.50 -2.48 -13.36
CA ALA A 299 19.14 -2.18 -13.85
C ALA A 299 18.89 -0.68 -14.12
N SER A 300 19.72 0.22 -13.59
CA SER A 300 19.59 1.68 -13.77
C SER A 300 20.46 2.26 -14.88
N GLY A 301 21.31 1.44 -15.50
CA GLY A 301 22.12 1.85 -16.67
C GLY A 301 21.26 1.89 -17.93
N ASN A 302 21.36 2.98 -18.68
CA ASN A 302 20.67 3.26 -19.96
C ASN A 302 20.73 2.15 -21.04
N SER A 303 21.30 0.99 -20.75
CA SER A 303 21.45 -0.13 -21.67
C SER A 303 20.17 -0.96 -21.87
N ALA A 304 19.21 -0.95 -20.91
CA ALA A 304 17.97 -1.69 -21.06
C ALA A 304 17.02 -1.04 -22.09
N VAL A 305 17.04 0.30 -22.19
CA VAL A 305 16.25 1.03 -23.19
C VAL A 305 16.88 0.93 -24.58
N ALA A 306 18.21 0.88 -24.67
CA ALA A 306 18.92 0.68 -25.92
C ALA A 306 18.78 -0.76 -26.45
N GLY A 307 18.68 -1.76 -25.56
CA GLY A 307 18.50 -3.17 -25.94
C GLY A 307 17.13 -3.45 -26.55
N LEU A 308 16.08 -2.78 -26.09
CA LEU A 308 14.72 -2.96 -26.62
C LEU A 308 14.54 -2.34 -28.01
N SER A 309 15.27 -1.24 -28.32
CA SER A 309 15.23 -0.63 -29.65
C SER A 309 16.07 -1.37 -30.69
N MET A 310 17.05 -2.18 -30.28
CA MET A 310 17.85 -2.99 -31.22
C MET A 310 17.25 -4.40 -31.47
N ALA A 311 16.47 -4.95 -30.54
CA ALA A 311 15.78 -6.22 -30.75
C ALA A 311 14.55 -6.09 -31.68
N ALA A 312 14.05 -4.89 -31.90
CA ALA A 312 13.00 -4.56 -32.88
C ALA A 312 13.58 -4.24 -34.27
N GLY A 313 14.54 -5.04 -34.73
CA GLY A 313 15.19 -4.88 -36.02
C GLY A 313 14.22 -4.88 -37.19
N GLY A 314 14.15 -3.77 -37.90
CA GLY A 314 13.91 -3.72 -39.33
C GLY A 314 12.48 -3.87 -39.86
N GLY A 315 11.47 -4.06 -39.02
CA GLY A 315 10.09 -4.36 -39.52
C GLY A 315 9.00 -3.30 -39.17
N LEU A 316 9.30 -2.31 -38.41
CA LEU A 316 8.30 -1.38 -37.85
C LEU A 316 7.93 -0.17 -38.74
N ALA A 317 8.65 0.08 -39.83
CA ALA A 317 8.36 1.22 -40.72
C ALA A 317 7.05 1.06 -41.51
N ALA A 318 6.60 -0.17 -41.77
CA ALA A 318 5.33 -0.43 -42.46
C ALA A 318 4.12 -0.50 -41.50
N GLY A 319 4.35 -0.75 -40.20
CA GLY A 319 3.31 -0.81 -39.18
C GLY A 319 2.83 0.55 -38.66
N PHE A 320 3.69 1.60 -38.77
CA PHE A 320 3.36 2.91 -38.24
C PHE A 320 2.19 3.62 -38.94
N HIS A 321 1.98 3.36 -40.23
CA HIS A 321 0.88 3.98 -40.99
C HIS A 321 -0.47 3.29 -40.73
N THR A 322 -0.48 2.02 -40.36
CA THR A 322 -1.72 1.30 -39.99
C THR A 322 -2.12 1.57 -38.55
N VAL A 323 -1.15 1.75 -37.66
CA VAL A 323 -1.42 2.08 -36.25
C VAL A 323 -1.97 3.50 -36.11
N THR A 324 -1.52 4.47 -36.95
CA THR A 324 -2.07 5.83 -36.96
C THR A 324 -3.52 5.88 -37.45
N ALA A 325 -3.92 5.05 -38.43
CA ALA A 325 -5.30 5.02 -38.93
C ALA A 325 -6.25 4.37 -37.93
N ILE A 326 -5.82 3.33 -37.20
CA ILE A 326 -6.59 2.70 -36.11
C ILE A 326 -6.61 3.62 -34.89
N GLY A 327 -5.53 4.35 -34.61
CA GLY A 327 -5.42 5.33 -33.53
C GLY A 327 -6.41 6.49 -33.68
N VAL A 328 -6.63 7.00 -34.90
CA VAL A 328 -7.59 8.10 -35.15
C VAL A 328 -9.04 7.62 -35.02
N ALA A 329 -9.34 6.38 -35.42
CA ALA A 329 -10.67 5.80 -35.24
C ALA A 329 -10.94 5.44 -33.77
N ALA A 330 -9.92 5.00 -33.04
CA ALA A 330 -9.98 4.74 -31.59
C ALA A 330 -10.11 6.04 -30.78
N GLN A 331 -9.46 7.13 -31.22
CA GLN A 331 -9.59 8.45 -30.58
C GLN A 331 -11.01 9.02 -30.70
N GLY A 332 -11.75 8.71 -31.74
CA GLY A 332 -13.15 9.11 -31.90
C GLY A 332 -14.12 8.36 -31.01
N LEU A 333 -13.78 7.16 -30.57
CA LEU A 333 -14.55 6.33 -29.64
C LEU A 333 -14.09 6.53 -28.19
N SER A 334 -12.81 6.80 -27.96
CA SER A 334 -12.23 7.05 -26.62
C SER A 334 -12.59 8.44 -26.07
N ALA A 335 -12.98 9.38 -26.91
CA ALA A 335 -13.45 10.71 -26.48
C ALA A 335 -14.76 10.65 -25.66
N ARG A 336 -15.42 9.49 -25.59
CA ARG A 336 -16.63 9.26 -24.80
C ARG A 336 -16.41 8.42 -23.54
N SER A 337 -15.28 7.75 -23.38
CA SER A 337 -14.91 7.04 -22.15
C SER A 337 -13.77 7.79 -21.48
N ARG A 338 -14.06 8.53 -20.45
CA ARG A 338 -13.07 9.12 -19.56
C ARG A 338 -12.49 8.02 -18.69
N THR A 339 -11.46 7.35 -19.14
CA THR A 339 -10.67 6.45 -18.33
C THR A 339 -9.67 7.27 -17.51
N GLU A 340 -10.14 7.95 -16.48
CA GLU A 340 -9.22 8.50 -15.48
C GLU A 340 -8.66 7.36 -14.64
N ALA A 341 -7.34 7.37 -14.43
CA ALA A 341 -6.68 6.39 -13.61
C ALA A 341 -7.19 6.45 -12.15
N ASP A 342 -7.42 5.31 -11.52
CA ASP A 342 -7.85 5.25 -10.12
C ASP A 342 -6.71 5.66 -9.20
N THR A 343 -6.78 6.88 -8.68
CA THR A 343 -5.78 7.45 -7.76
C THR A 343 -6.10 7.22 -6.29
N ARG A 344 -7.16 6.48 -5.97
CA ARG A 344 -7.45 6.08 -4.60
C ARG A 344 -6.37 5.16 -4.08
N TYR A 345 -5.95 5.33 -2.85
CA TYR A 345 -4.96 4.49 -2.19
C TYR A 345 -5.12 4.52 -0.68
N TRP A 346 -4.57 3.56 0.00
CA TRP A 346 -4.60 3.45 1.45
C TRP A 346 -3.58 4.39 2.10
N HIS A 347 -4.07 5.52 2.65
CA HIS A 347 -3.21 6.59 3.16
C HIS A 347 -2.46 6.24 4.44
N ARG A 348 -2.95 5.25 5.21
CA ARG A 348 -2.38 4.88 6.51
C ARG A 348 -1.30 3.82 6.43
N LEU A 349 -0.82 3.46 5.26
CA LEU A 349 0.33 2.58 5.12
C LEU A 349 1.64 3.30 5.48
N PRO A 350 2.64 2.59 6.03
CA PRO A 350 4.00 3.10 6.17
C PRO A 350 4.72 3.15 4.82
N ASP A 351 5.90 3.79 4.79
CA ASP A 351 6.85 3.71 3.69
C ASP A 351 7.80 2.53 3.87
N GLY A 352 8.18 2.22 5.11
CA GLY A 352 9.10 1.14 5.45
C GLY A 352 8.71 0.37 6.71
N LEU A 353 9.08 -0.91 6.73
CA LEU A 353 8.94 -1.79 7.89
C LEU A 353 10.31 -2.20 8.39
N HIS A 354 10.51 -2.11 9.70
CA HIS A 354 11.76 -2.46 10.36
C HIS A 354 11.49 -3.47 11.47
N VAL A 355 12.38 -4.44 11.65
CA VAL A 355 12.21 -5.49 12.65
C VAL A 355 13.50 -5.76 13.43
N THR A 356 13.34 -6.16 14.66
CA THR A 356 14.36 -6.87 15.42
C THR A 356 13.69 -7.89 16.35
N THR A 357 14.44 -8.87 16.82
CA THR A 357 13.95 -9.83 17.79
C THR A 357 14.93 -9.92 18.97
N MET A 358 14.40 -10.23 20.13
CA MET A 358 15.19 -10.36 21.33
C MET A 358 14.57 -11.34 22.33
N ARG A 359 15.32 -11.69 23.35
CA ARG A 359 14.79 -12.40 24.49
C ARG A 359 14.38 -11.39 25.58
N LEU A 360 13.13 -11.45 26.01
CA LEU A 360 12.62 -10.71 27.17
C LEU A 360 11.94 -11.65 28.16
N ALA A 361 12.05 -11.30 29.43
CA ALA A 361 11.24 -11.97 30.45
C ALA A 361 9.78 -11.55 30.30
N PRO A 362 8.80 -12.47 30.45
CA PRO A 362 7.39 -12.09 30.52
C PRO A 362 7.15 -11.04 31.60
N GLY A 363 6.41 -9.99 31.22
CA GLY A 363 6.17 -8.85 32.10
C GLY A 363 7.30 -7.81 32.12
N ALA A 364 8.30 -7.91 31.23
CA ALA A 364 9.27 -6.83 31.02
C ALA A 364 8.56 -5.51 30.76
N GLY A 365 9.18 -4.41 31.25
CA GLY A 365 8.67 -3.06 31.04
C GLY A 365 8.64 -2.62 29.57
N PRO A 366 8.12 -1.43 29.31
CA PRO A 366 8.04 -0.91 27.95
C PRO A 366 9.45 -0.71 27.37
N LEU A 367 9.53 -0.80 26.04
CA LEU A 367 10.73 -0.56 25.26
C LEU A 367 10.74 0.89 24.75
N GLN A 368 11.92 1.42 24.48
CA GLN A 368 12.09 2.70 23.81
C GLN A 368 12.57 2.46 22.38
N VAL A 369 11.77 2.89 21.42
CA VAL A 369 12.12 2.89 20.00
C VAL A 369 12.41 4.32 19.57
N ARG A 370 13.56 4.54 18.96
CA ARG A 370 14.00 5.83 18.49
C ARG A 370 14.06 5.83 16.98
N PHE A 371 13.36 6.77 16.35
CA PHE A 371 13.34 6.90 14.90
C PHE A 371 14.53 7.74 14.42
N LEU A 372 15.05 7.32 13.27
CA LEU A 372 16.25 7.88 12.65
C LEU A 372 15.90 8.55 11.31
N ASP A 373 16.64 9.57 10.95
CA ASP A 373 16.55 10.20 9.62
C ASP A 373 17.31 9.42 8.54
N ASP A 374 17.42 9.98 7.35
CA ASP A 374 18.12 9.40 6.20
C ASP A 374 19.65 9.33 6.37
N THR A 375 20.20 10.01 7.37
CA THR A 375 21.62 9.93 7.73
C THR A 375 21.86 9.05 8.95
N SER A 376 20.85 8.30 9.39
CA SER A 376 20.86 7.48 10.61
C SER A 376 21.07 8.28 11.89
N GLN A 377 20.69 9.56 11.88
CA GLN A 377 20.71 10.38 13.09
C GLN A 377 19.33 10.37 13.75
N PRO A 378 19.31 10.38 15.11
CA PRO A 378 18.05 10.42 15.84
C PRO A 378 17.23 11.68 15.50
N LEU A 379 15.95 11.47 15.25
CA LEU A 379 15.01 12.59 15.13
C LEU A 379 14.78 13.24 16.50
N PRO A 380 14.74 14.59 16.58
CA PRO A 380 14.64 15.30 17.87
C PRO A 380 13.47 14.81 18.71
N ASP A 381 12.31 14.62 18.24
CA ASP A 381 11.14 14.16 18.99
C ASP A 381 10.73 12.73 18.58
N GLY A 382 11.71 11.95 18.06
CA GLY A 382 11.48 10.65 17.44
C GLY A 382 11.58 9.46 18.38
N THR A 383 11.48 9.64 19.71
CA THR A 383 11.51 8.49 20.64
C THR A 383 10.10 8.15 21.10
N GLU A 384 9.71 6.91 20.90
CA GLU A 384 8.45 6.34 21.34
C GLU A 384 8.69 5.30 22.44
N THR A 385 7.90 5.36 23.50
CA THR A 385 7.88 4.34 24.54
C THR A 385 6.73 3.38 24.25
N VAL A 386 7.07 2.15 23.86
CA VAL A 386 6.09 1.16 23.41
C VAL A 386 5.92 0.04 24.42
N PRO A 387 4.68 -0.32 24.78
CA PRO A 387 4.44 -1.47 25.65
C PRO A 387 4.78 -2.76 24.91
N VAL A 388 5.31 -3.73 25.65
CA VAL A 388 5.44 -5.11 25.15
C VAL A 388 4.20 -5.89 25.57
N HIS A 389 3.46 -6.36 24.61
CA HIS A 389 2.35 -7.26 24.86
C HIS A 389 2.88 -8.70 24.91
N PHE A 390 2.71 -9.37 26.02
CA PHE A 390 3.03 -10.80 26.17
C PHE A 390 1.76 -11.63 26.12
N ASP A 391 1.80 -12.71 25.34
CA ASP A 391 0.76 -13.71 25.35
C ASP A 391 0.91 -14.70 26.53
N ASP A 392 -0.01 -15.64 26.65
CA ASP A 392 -0.03 -16.64 27.74
C ASP A 392 1.17 -17.60 27.70
N ARG A 393 1.92 -17.66 26.60
CA ARG A 393 3.14 -18.48 26.44
C ARG A 393 4.40 -17.67 26.75
N GLY A 394 4.27 -16.39 27.07
CA GLY A 394 5.37 -15.49 27.35
C GLY A 394 6.12 -14.98 26.12
N ASN A 395 5.48 -15.04 24.95
CA ASN A 395 6.03 -14.42 23.73
C ASN A 395 5.55 -12.99 23.60
N GLY A 396 6.47 -12.11 23.25
CA GLY A 396 6.27 -10.67 23.23
C GLY A 396 6.10 -10.09 21.83
N LEU A 397 5.24 -9.07 21.72
CA LEU A 397 5.13 -8.22 20.55
C LEU A 397 5.17 -6.76 21.01
N ALA A 398 6.10 -5.99 20.46
CA ALA A 398 6.18 -4.54 20.59
C ALA A 398 6.05 -3.89 19.21
N PHE A 399 5.29 -2.82 19.12
CA PHE A 399 5.01 -2.15 17.86
C PHE A 399 5.15 -0.63 18.03
N ALA A 400 5.98 -0.01 17.18
CA ALA A 400 6.20 1.42 17.13
C ALA A 400 5.81 1.98 15.76
N SER A 401 5.36 3.23 15.71
CA SER A 401 5.06 3.91 14.46
C SER A 401 5.56 5.33 14.49
N SER A 402 6.28 5.76 13.46
CA SER A 402 6.69 7.16 13.31
C SER A 402 5.53 8.10 13.01
N ARG A 403 4.32 7.58 12.90
CA ARG A 403 3.08 8.34 12.76
C ARG A 403 2.53 8.66 14.14
N PRO A 404 2.13 9.90 14.39
CA PRO A 404 1.45 10.22 15.63
C PRO A 404 0.11 9.49 15.71
N THR A 405 -0.20 8.97 16.87
CA THR A 405 -1.47 8.31 17.17
C THR A 405 -2.66 9.27 17.19
N GLU A 406 -2.40 10.55 17.38
CA GLU A 406 -3.37 11.64 17.34
C GLU A 406 -2.97 12.62 16.24
N GLU A 407 -3.88 13.52 15.81
CA GLU A 407 -3.79 14.48 14.68
C GLU A 407 -2.50 15.31 14.55
N GLY A 408 -1.42 14.90 15.16
CA GLY A 408 -0.09 15.49 15.01
C GLY A 408 0.51 15.26 13.62
N LYS A 409 1.46 16.12 13.23
CA LYS A 409 2.22 15.93 12.00
C LYS A 409 3.05 14.65 12.10
N PRO A 410 3.06 13.77 11.09
CA PRO A 410 3.96 12.61 11.06
C PRO A 410 5.41 13.06 11.23
N LEU A 411 6.18 12.28 11.99
CA LEU A 411 7.60 12.49 12.24
C LEU A 411 8.42 12.41 10.95
#